data_af342b0c6c85d0e3e6c316d641cd5eb5
#
_entry.id   af342b0c6c85d0e3e6c316d641cd5eb5
#
_cell.length_a   1.000
_cell.length_b   1.000
_cell.length_c   1.000
_cell.angle_alpha   90.00
_cell.angle_beta   90.00
_cell.angle_gamma   90.00
#
_symmetry.space_group_name_H-M   'P 1'
#
loop_
_entity.id
_entity.type
_entity.pdbx_description
1 polymer ?
#
loop_
_entity_poly.entity_id
_entity_poly.type
_entity_poly.pdbx_seq_one_letter_code
_entity_poly.pdbx_strand_id
1 'polypeptide(L)'
;MVQTSQPKRNYRTETIKLPQGYKIEAVETNITTPIGLTITDRNELIIADAGIISGGGKIYRLTTNGPQLIADDFNTPLTGVTFYKGYLYVAHRSVITRVSLDGKKLDIIIGLPSYGDHHNNRVVFGQDGKMYFGQGTATNTGVVGEDNHWLKKYPFFHDYPGTYIQVTGKNFKTRNLLTDAANDSVQTGPFSPFGMPVYPNEYIKGFVKASGSILRANPDGSELELFAWGLRNPFGIKFDRFNQLFCSNHGMDVRGSRPVAESPDEFQWVRQGMWYGWPDYTGGLPVTNPMFKPEGKKQPTFLLTRHPMTPPKPIAVFTSHSATMGFDFNYNPSFGPTNEAYIAEFGSEAPETTGGKLTPGVGHRVSRINTSTGKITAFAINSSGLPASQTDGSGLERPIDVVFGYNGEMYIVDFGYRKPPGSGEGYLPNTGVLWKVTKQS
;
A
#
# COMPACT_ATOMS: atom_id res chain seq x y z
N MET A 1 15.61 -18.49 -26.55
CA MET A 1 16.17 -17.75 -25.38
C MET A 1 15.69 -16.33 -25.52
N VAL A 2 14.71 -15.92 -24.72
CA VAL A 2 14.23 -14.54 -24.68
C VAL A 2 15.30 -13.74 -23.91
N GLN A 3 15.73 -12.65 -24.46
CA GLN A 3 16.74 -11.77 -23.93
C GLN A 3 16.31 -11.30 -22.53
N THR A 4 17.04 -11.70 -21.50
CA THR A 4 16.70 -11.51 -20.09
C THR A 4 17.16 -10.17 -19.49
N SER A 5 17.66 -9.23 -20.30
CA SER A 5 18.06 -7.90 -19.84
C SER A 5 16.91 -6.90 -20.02
N GLN A 6 16.47 -6.34 -18.89
CA GLN A 6 15.54 -5.19 -18.95
C GLN A 6 16.20 -4.01 -19.66
N PRO A 7 15.43 -3.17 -20.37
CA PRO A 7 15.98 -1.98 -21.01
C PRO A 7 16.52 -1.01 -19.96
N LYS A 8 17.55 -0.25 -20.32
CA LYS A 8 18.04 0.85 -19.47
C LYS A 8 16.92 1.84 -19.26
N ARG A 9 16.76 2.32 -17.99
CA ARG A 9 15.78 3.35 -17.67
C ARG A 9 16.00 4.59 -18.51
N ASN A 10 14.95 5.07 -19.17
CA ASN A 10 14.93 6.25 -20.00
C ASN A 10 13.85 7.23 -19.47
N TYR A 11 14.08 8.51 -19.57
CA TYR A 11 13.24 9.55 -18.98
C TYR A 11 12.49 10.37 -20.02
N ARG A 12 12.31 9.82 -21.22
CA ARG A 12 11.52 10.44 -22.27
C ARG A 12 10.05 10.50 -21.87
N THR A 13 9.44 11.66 -22.08
CA THR A 13 8.07 11.95 -21.65
C THR A 13 7.03 11.76 -22.74
N GLU A 14 7.45 11.66 -23.99
CA GLU A 14 6.56 11.52 -25.18
C GLU A 14 5.75 10.22 -25.16
N THR A 15 6.22 9.24 -24.40
CA THR A 15 5.52 7.96 -24.20
C THR A 15 4.42 8.05 -23.14
N ILE A 16 4.36 9.13 -22.35
CA ILE A 16 3.35 9.32 -21.32
C ILE A 16 2.22 10.18 -21.86
N LYS A 17 1.02 9.63 -21.97
CA LYS A 17 -0.20 10.34 -22.32
C LYS A 17 -0.78 11.05 -21.10
N LEU A 18 -1.04 12.33 -21.25
CA LEU A 18 -1.74 13.20 -20.32
C LEU A 18 -2.96 13.82 -21.03
N PRO A 19 -3.96 14.33 -20.30
CA PRO A 19 -4.99 15.17 -20.90
C PRO A 19 -4.38 16.41 -21.56
N GLN A 20 -5.09 16.97 -22.52
CA GLN A 20 -4.64 18.17 -23.23
C GLN A 20 -4.34 19.32 -22.26
N GLY A 21 -3.25 20.06 -22.50
CA GLY A 21 -2.80 21.19 -21.70
C GLY A 21 -1.98 20.82 -20.47
N TYR A 22 -1.57 19.57 -20.30
CA TYR A 22 -0.62 19.18 -19.27
C TYR A 22 0.75 18.83 -19.86
N LYS A 23 1.78 19.10 -19.09
CA LYS A 23 3.17 18.72 -19.36
C LYS A 23 3.72 17.92 -18.20
N ILE A 24 4.55 16.92 -18.50
CA ILE A 24 5.30 16.15 -17.51
C ILE A 24 6.80 16.27 -17.77
N GLU A 25 7.60 16.31 -16.71
CA GLU A 25 9.05 16.31 -16.78
C GLU A 25 9.64 15.47 -15.63
N ALA A 26 10.79 14.85 -15.85
CA ALA A 26 11.56 14.21 -14.79
C ALA A 26 12.35 15.29 -14.04
N VAL A 27 12.11 15.44 -12.73
CA VAL A 27 12.78 16.45 -11.90
C VAL A 27 13.90 15.85 -11.05
N GLU A 28 13.83 14.55 -10.74
CA GLU A 28 14.90 13.79 -10.12
C GLU A 28 14.89 12.37 -10.66
N THR A 29 16.06 11.80 -10.94
CA THR A 29 16.23 10.50 -11.58
C THR A 29 17.24 9.64 -10.85
N ASN A 30 17.35 8.36 -11.22
CA ASN A 30 18.28 7.42 -10.61
C ASN A 30 18.09 7.28 -9.08
N ILE A 31 16.87 7.44 -8.60
CA ILE A 31 16.53 7.25 -7.19
C ILE A 31 16.39 5.75 -6.92
N THR A 32 16.88 5.30 -5.79
CA THR A 32 16.71 3.90 -5.37
C THR A 32 15.45 3.77 -4.55
N THR A 33 14.50 2.99 -5.01
CA THR A 33 13.22 2.64 -4.35
C THR A 33 12.51 3.79 -3.63
N PRO A 34 12.24 4.93 -4.31
CA PRO A 34 11.53 6.04 -3.69
C PRO A 34 10.10 5.64 -3.33
N ILE A 35 9.70 5.80 -2.07
CA ILE A 35 8.42 5.30 -1.54
C ILE A 35 7.42 6.42 -1.25
N GLY A 36 7.85 7.64 -1.14
CA GLY A 36 6.96 8.75 -0.84
C GLY A 36 7.66 10.10 -0.83
N LEU A 37 6.85 11.14 -1.02
CA LEU A 37 7.27 12.53 -1.04
C LEU A 37 6.47 13.33 -0.01
N THR A 38 7.12 14.31 0.62
CA THR A 38 6.44 15.37 1.37
C THR A 38 7.09 16.70 1.07
N ILE A 39 6.35 17.79 1.28
CA ILE A 39 6.80 19.16 1.02
C ILE A 39 6.78 19.93 2.33
N THR A 40 7.87 20.59 2.68
CA THR A 40 7.97 21.42 3.90
C THR A 40 7.24 22.76 3.71
N ASP A 41 7.01 23.49 4.78
CA ASP A 41 6.48 24.85 4.78
C ASP A 41 7.38 25.87 4.05
N ARG A 42 8.64 25.49 3.77
CA ARG A 42 9.59 26.26 2.96
C ARG A 42 9.64 25.82 1.49
N ASN A 43 8.67 25.01 1.07
CA ASN A 43 8.60 24.42 -0.26
C ASN A 43 9.79 23.52 -0.61
N GLU A 44 10.43 22.91 0.39
CA GLU A 44 11.50 21.92 0.17
C GLU A 44 10.88 20.53 -0.08
N LEU A 45 11.37 19.83 -1.09
CA LEU A 45 10.95 18.46 -1.42
C LEU A 45 11.76 17.47 -0.57
N ILE A 46 11.08 16.65 0.21
CA ILE A 46 11.68 15.58 1.00
C ILE A 46 11.20 14.24 0.45
N ILE A 47 12.13 13.41 -0.01
CA ILE A 47 11.84 12.09 -0.56
C ILE A 47 12.37 10.98 0.34
N ALA A 48 11.64 9.88 0.42
CA ALA A 48 11.99 8.71 1.20
C ALA A 48 12.38 7.53 0.30
N ASP A 49 13.50 6.86 0.62
CA ASP A 49 13.91 5.56 0.09
C ASP A 49 13.40 4.45 1.02
N ALA A 50 12.72 3.47 0.45
CA ALA A 50 12.19 2.32 1.21
C ALA A 50 13.28 1.48 1.90
N GLY A 51 14.53 1.57 1.46
CA GLY A 51 15.67 0.85 2.03
C GLY A 51 15.72 -0.64 1.69
N ILE A 52 14.81 -1.16 0.86
CA ILE A 52 14.72 -2.59 0.56
C ILE A 52 15.91 -3.13 -0.26
N ILE A 53 16.66 -2.27 -0.91
CA ILE A 53 17.90 -2.61 -1.62
C ILE A 53 19.12 -2.26 -0.77
N SER A 54 19.10 -1.09 -0.12
CA SER A 54 20.25 -0.56 0.64
C SER A 54 20.37 -1.14 2.05
N GLY A 55 19.36 -1.89 2.55
CA GLY A 55 19.34 -2.51 3.87
C GLY A 55 18.85 -1.60 5.00
N GLY A 56 18.65 -0.30 4.75
CA GLY A 56 18.12 0.68 5.71
C GLY A 56 17.37 1.79 4.98
N GLY A 57 16.18 2.17 5.48
CA GLY A 57 15.41 3.29 4.94
C GLY A 57 16.15 4.62 5.11
N LYS A 58 15.93 5.55 4.19
CA LYS A 58 16.60 6.87 4.19
C LYS A 58 15.63 7.97 3.79
N ILE A 59 15.89 9.18 4.27
CA ILE A 59 15.17 10.39 3.84
C ILE A 59 16.17 11.43 3.35
N TYR A 60 15.82 12.05 2.21
CA TYR A 60 16.66 13.04 1.55
C TYR A 60 15.88 14.32 1.31
N ARG A 61 16.56 15.46 1.43
CA ARG A 61 16.12 16.73 0.87
C ARG A 61 16.62 16.83 -0.57
N LEU A 62 15.72 17.09 -1.50
CA LEU A 62 16.11 17.36 -2.89
C LEU A 62 16.61 18.80 -3.01
N THR A 63 17.80 19.00 -3.53
CA THR A 63 18.44 20.31 -3.74
C THR A 63 18.90 20.43 -5.18
N THR A 64 19.24 21.64 -5.61
CA THR A 64 19.81 21.89 -6.94
C THR A 64 21.15 21.18 -7.18
N ASN A 65 21.82 20.76 -6.09
CA ASN A 65 23.07 19.99 -6.14
C ASN A 65 22.86 18.48 -5.98
N GLY A 66 21.61 18.02 -6.04
CA GLY A 66 21.21 16.62 -5.84
C GLY A 66 20.65 16.33 -4.45
N PRO A 67 20.30 15.06 -4.17
CA PRO A 67 19.73 14.63 -2.89
C PRO A 67 20.70 14.78 -1.72
N GLN A 68 20.29 15.50 -0.68
CA GLN A 68 21.02 15.66 0.58
C GLN A 68 20.40 14.76 1.65
N LEU A 69 21.18 13.86 2.26
CA LEU A 69 20.74 12.99 3.32
C LEU A 69 20.34 13.82 4.56
N ILE A 70 19.12 13.56 5.09
CA ILE A 70 18.64 14.11 6.37
C ILE A 70 18.83 13.07 7.47
N ALA A 71 18.34 11.84 7.25
CA ALA A 71 18.46 10.75 8.21
C ALA A 71 18.40 9.40 7.47
N ASP A 72 19.01 8.37 8.06
CA ASP A 72 19.07 7.01 7.56
C ASP A 72 18.85 5.97 8.66
N ASP A 73 19.14 4.72 8.34
CA ASP A 73 19.05 3.59 9.27
C ASP A 73 17.65 3.42 9.88
N PHE A 74 16.61 3.56 9.05
CA PHE A 74 15.24 3.17 9.40
C PHE A 74 14.99 1.70 9.09
N ASN A 75 14.19 1.02 9.91
CA ASN A 75 13.80 -0.37 9.67
C ASN A 75 13.18 -0.54 8.27
N THR A 76 13.64 -1.54 7.54
CA THR A 76 13.16 -1.83 6.19
C THR A 76 11.89 -2.68 6.19
N PRO A 77 10.87 -2.34 5.41
CA PRO A 77 10.79 -1.15 4.57
C PRO A 77 10.41 0.11 5.37
N LEU A 78 10.95 1.26 4.92
CA LEU A 78 10.35 2.55 5.20
C LEU A 78 9.15 2.69 4.27
N THR A 79 8.00 3.12 4.79
CA THR A 79 6.70 3.09 4.08
C THR A 79 6.08 4.48 3.86
N GLY A 80 6.67 5.52 4.41
CA GLY A 80 6.21 6.88 4.14
C GLY A 80 6.85 7.94 5.01
N VAL A 81 6.79 9.18 4.52
CA VAL A 81 7.26 10.38 5.20
C VAL A 81 6.22 11.48 5.10
N THR A 82 6.01 12.24 6.17
CA THR A 82 5.10 13.38 6.19
C THR A 82 5.70 14.51 7.01
N PHE A 83 5.73 15.70 6.46
CA PHE A 83 6.11 16.92 7.19
C PHE A 83 4.91 17.47 7.96
N TYR A 84 5.11 17.77 9.24
CA TYR A 84 4.09 18.41 10.06
C TYR A 84 4.73 19.26 11.17
N LYS A 85 4.39 20.55 11.22
CA LYS A 85 4.82 21.50 12.28
C LYS A 85 6.32 21.43 12.58
N GLY A 86 7.17 21.50 11.56
CA GLY A 86 8.63 21.56 11.68
C GLY A 86 9.34 20.21 11.85
N TYR A 87 8.61 19.08 11.83
CA TYR A 87 9.16 17.74 11.94
C TYR A 87 8.75 16.85 10.77
N LEU A 88 9.56 15.86 10.48
CA LEU A 88 9.24 14.75 9.60
C LEU A 88 8.76 13.56 10.44
N TYR A 89 7.63 12.99 10.06
CA TYR A 89 7.10 11.76 10.66
C TYR A 89 7.33 10.64 9.67
N VAL A 90 8.14 9.67 10.07
CA VAL A 90 8.61 8.57 9.22
C VAL A 90 7.98 7.27 9.71
N ALA A 91 7.16 6.66 8.86
CA ALA A 91 6.64 5.32 9.08
C ALA A 91 7.63 4.32 8.49
N HIS A 92 8.08 3.37 9.29
CA HIS A 92 8.94 2.28 8.87
C HIS A 92 8.60 1.02 9.69
N ARG A 93 9.03 -0.14 9.25
CA ARG A 93 8.57 -1.42 9.79
C ARG A 93 8.52 -1.44 11.32
N SER A 94 7.31 -1.57 11.86
CA SER A 94 6.94 -1.65 13.28
C SER A 94 7.14 -0.38 14.11
N VAL A 95 7.53 0.74 13.48
CA VAL A 95 7.89 1.98 14.18
C VAL A 95 7.34 3.20 13.45
N ILE A 96 7.00 4.25 14.20
CA ILE A 96 6.88 5.62 13.70
C ILE A 96 7.90 6.47 14.44
N THR A 97 8.76 7.13 13.68
CA THR A 97 9.83 8.00 14.18
C THR A 97 9.56 9.45 13.81
N ARG A 98 9.64 10.36 14.77
CA ARG A 98 9.68 11.79 14.53
C ARG A 98 11.12 12.23 14.31
N VAL A 99 11.37 12.97 13.23
CA VAL A 99 12.71 13.41 12.82
C VAL A 99 12.72 14.92 12.66
N SER A 100 13.68 15.61 13.27
CA SER A 100 13.90 17.03 13.01
C SER A 100 14.59 17.26 11.66
N LEU A 101 14.48 18.47 11.12
CA LEU A 101 15.10 18.79 9.81
C LEU A 101 16.63 18.77 9.82
N ASP A 102 17.26 18.69 11.01
CA ASP A 102 18.70 18.45 11.22
C ASP A 102 19.05 16.96 11.45
N GLY A 103 18.06 16.05 11.31
CA GLY A 103 18.28 14.60 11.30
C GLY A 103 18.18 13.91 12.66
N LYS A 104 17.83 14.61 13.76
CA LYS A 104 17.65 13.95 15.08
C LYS A 104 16.38 13.12 15.08
N LYS A 105 16.49 11.85 15.45
CA LYS A 105 15.41 10.86 15.48
C LYS A 105 14.87 10.64 16.89
N LEU A 106 13.55 10.46 17.00
CA LEU A 106 12.85 10.03 18.21
C LEU A 106 11.74 9.05 17.82
N ASP A 107 11.86 7.79 18.23
CA ASP A 107 10.81 6.80 18.06
C ASP A 107 9.64 7.15 18.98
N ILE A 108 8.46 7.40 18.39
CA ILE A 108 7.26 7.84 19.12
C ILE A 108 6.21 6.74 19.23
N ILE A 109 6.19 5.77 18.29
CA ILE A 109 5.40 4.55 18.40
C ILE A 109 6.28 3.38 18.00
N ILE A 110 6.29 2.31 18.82
CA ILE A 110 7.05 1.08 18.58
C ILE A 110 6.15 -0.16 18.71
N GLY A 111 6.60 -1.28 18.18
CA GLY A 111 5.93 -2.56 18.33
C GLY A 111 4.60 -2.65 17.58
N LEU A 112 4.49 -2.00 16.41
CA LEU A 112 3.39 -2.22 15.48
C LEU A 112 3.52 -3.60 14.82
N PRO A 113 2.42 -4.31 14.52
CA PRO A 113 2.45 -5.66 13.99
C PRO A 113 2.78 -5.69 12.49
N SER A 114 4.03 -5.41 12.12
CA SER A 114 4.48 -5.21 10.74
C SER A 114 5.56 -6.21 10.32
N TYR A 115 5.41 -7.48 10.70
CA TYR A 115 6.35 -8.57 10.36
C TYR A 115 5.78 -9.52 9.30
N GLY A 116 4.57 -9.26 8.80
CA GLY A 116 3.87 -10.04 7.81
C GLY A 116 3.99 -9.49 6.38
N ASP A 117 2.96 -9.74 5.59
CA ASP A 117 2.91 -9.33 4.18
C ASP A 117 2.82 -7.81 4.01
N HIS A 118 2.18 -7.12 4.97
CA HIS A 118 1.99 -5.68 4.95
C HIS A 118 2.51 -5.04 6.25
N HIS A 119 2.74 -3.73 6.18
CA HIS A 119 3.38 -2.96 7.26
C HIS A 119 2.49 -1.82 7.74
N ASN A 120 2.98 -1.05 8.73
CA ASN A 120 2.42 0.25 9.05
C ASN A 120 2.79 1.24 7.94
N ASN A 121 1.83 2.10 7.56
CA ASN A 121 1.93 2.99 6.40
C ASN A 121 2.08 4.45 6.83
N ARG A 122 2.14 5.36 5.83
CA ARG A 122 2.31 6.80 6.02
C ARG A 122 1.42 7.38 7.12
N VAL A 123 1.95 8.34 7.87
CA VAL A 123 1.21 9.18 8.83
C VAL A 123 0.58 10.38 8.11
N VAL A 124 -0.64 10.73 8.48
CA VAL A 124 -1.28 12.02 8.13
C VAL A 124 -1.86 12.67 9.37
N PHE A 125 -2.15 13.98 9.29
CA PHE A 125 -2.68 14.73 10.43
C PHE A 125 -4.06 15.27 10.14
N GLY A 126 -5.00 15.08 11.08
CA GLY A 126 -6.33 15.65 11.05
C GLY A 126 -6.35 17.10 11.56
N GLN A 127 -7.46 17.80 11.35
CA GLN A 127 -7.69 19.13 11.92
C GLN A 127 -7.77 19.11 13.45
N ASP A 128 -8.02 17.95 14.07
CA ASP A 128 -7.93 17.70 15.51
C ASP A 128 -6.48 17.68 16.03
N GLY A 129 -5.50 17.82 15.15
CA GLY A 129 -4.09 17.79 15.44
C GLY A 129 -3.52 16.41 15.75
N LYS A 130 -4.33 15.34 15.69
CA LYS A 130 -3.88 13.97 15.89
C LYS A 130 -3.29 13.40 14.60
N MET A 131 -2.37 12.44 14.74
CA MET A 131 -1.84 11.66 13.63
C MET A 131 -2.68 10.40 13.40
N TYR A 132 -2.82 10.04 12.13
CA TYR A 132 -3.52 8.85 11.67
C TYR A 132 -2.59 8.07 10.73
N PHE A 133 -2.62 6.74 10.80
CA PHE A 133 -1.81 5.91 9.93
C PHE A 133 -2.44 4.54 9.69
N GLY A 134 -2.17 3.96 8.55
CA GLY A 134 -2.60 2.62 8.20
C GLY A 134 -1.71 1.55 8.85
N GLN A 135 -2.31 0.44 9.26
CA GLN A 135 -1.64 -0.79 9.63
C GLN A 135 -2.16 -1.91 8.74
N GLY A 136 -1.31 -2.49 7.92
CA GLY A 136 -1.69 -3.59 7.04
C GLY A 136 -1.77 -4.95 7.76
N THR A 137 -2.27 -5.96 7.06
CA THR A 137 -2.45 -7.31 7.58
C THR A 137 -1.18 -8.15 7.51
N ALA A 138 -1.06 -9.14 8.38
CA ALA A 138 0.01 -10.13 8.35
C ALA A 138 -0.14 -11.09 7.18
N THR A 139 -1.37 -11.39 6.78
CA THR A 139 -1.70 -12.39 5.76
C THR A 139 -2.54 -11.80 4.64
N ASN A 140 -2.66 -12.56 3.57
CA ASN A 140 -3.56 -12.24 2.46
C ASN A 140 -5.03 -12.19 2.87
N THR A 141 -5.52 -13.21 3.59
CA THR A 141 -6.96 -13.45 3.82
C THR A 141 -7.31 -13.93 5.22
N GLY A 142 -6.50 -13.60 6.22
CA GLY A 142 -6.77 -13.89 7.64
C GLY A 142 -6.26 -15.25 8.13
N VAL A 143 -5.54 -16.01 7.31
CA VAL A 143 -5.01 -17.34 7.63
C VAL A 143 -3.54 -17.41 7.25
N VAL A 144 -2.68 -17.77 8.20
CA VAL A 144 -1.26 -18.00 7.93
C VAL A 144 -1.10 -19.32 7.15
N GLY A 145 -0.32 -19.29 6.08
CA GLY A 145 -0.15 -20.43 5.19
C GLY A 145 1.18 -20.45 4.45
N GLU A 146 1.25 -21.28 3.43
CA GLU A 146 2.48 -21.54 2.66
C GLU A 146 2.97 -20.35 1.82
N ASP A 147 2.14 -19.35 1.62
CA ASP A 147 2.47 -18.09 0.93
C ASP A 147 3.18 -17.06 1.84
N ASN A 148 3.28 -17.32 3.15
CA ASN A 148 3.87 -16.39 4.10
C ASN A 148 5.36 -16.68 4.31
N HIS A 149 6.23 -16.08 3.47
CA HIS A 149 7.69 -16.31 3.49
C HIS A 149 8.35 -15.87 4.81
N TRP A 150 7.71 -14.97 5.56
CA TRP A 150 8.17 -14.53 6.89
C TRP A 150 7.99 -15.57 7.99
N LEU A 151 7.22 -16.65 7.76
CA LEU A 151 6.81 -17.63 8.77
C LEU A 151 8.00 -18.27 9.52
N LYS A 152 9.06 -18.65 8.82
CA LYS A 152 10.25 -19.28 9.46
C LYS A 152 10.92 -18.34 10.47
N LYS A 153 10.86 -17.02 10.22
CA LYS A 153 11.45 -16.00 11.09
C LYS A 153 10.52 -15.61 12.24
N TYR A 154 9.20 -15.63 12.00
CA TYR A 154 8.17 -15.21 12.97
C TYR A 154 7.04 -16.24 13.07
N PRO A 155 7.30 -17.44 13.64
CA PRO A 155 6.39 -18.59 13.57
C PRO A 155 5.08 -18.41 14.33
N PHE A 156 5.01 -17.48 15.28
CA PHE A 156 3.81 -17.18 16.05
C PHE A 156 3.08 -15.90 15.58
N PHE A 157 3.62 -15.22 14.57
CA PHE A 157 3.01 -14.00 14.08
C PHE A 157 1.76 -14.35 13.24
N HIS A 158 0.71 -13.56 13.39
CA HIS A 158 -0.58 -13.73 12.71
C HIS A 158 -1.35 -12.40 12.70
N ASP A 159 -2.56 -12.39 12.17
CA ASP A 159 -3.44 -11.23 12.19
C ASP A 159 -4.14 -11.05 13.53
N TYR A 160 -4.37 -9.81 13.92
CA TYR A 160 -5.04 -9.40 15.15
C TYR A 160 -6.32 -8.62 14.83
N PRO A 161 -7.52 -9.06 15.29
CA PRO A 161 -8.76 -8.32 15.03
C PRO A 161 -8.84 -7.04 15.88
N GLY A 162 -9.62 -6.05 15.42
CA GLY A 162 -9.80 -4.78 16.12
C GLY A 162 -10.76 -4.83 17.29
N THR A 163 -11.70 -5.77 17.27
CA THR A 163 -12.67 -6.01 18.34
C THR A 163 -12.78 -7.50 18.62
N TYR A 164 -13.52 -7.89 19.65
CA TYR A 164 -13.88 -9.31 19.80
C TYR A 164 -14.62 -9.80 18.57
N ILE A 165 -14.16 -10.92 18.02
CA ILE A 165 -14.78 -11.65 16.92
C ILE A 165 -15.12 -13.06 17.33
N GLN A 166 -16.08 -13.68 16.62
CA GLN A 166 -16.42 -15.08 16.76
C GLN A 166 -16.19 -15.78 15.43
N VAL A 167 -15.39 -16.86 15.44
CA VAL A 167 -14.99 -17.57 14.22
C VAL A 167 -15.82 -18.79 13.94
N THR A 168 -15.94 -19.19 12.67
CA THR A 168 -16.76 -20.33 12.22
C THR A 168 -16.15 -21.70 12.60
N GLY A 169 -14.88 -21.73 13.04
CA GLY A 169 -14.16 -22.98 13.29
C GLY A 169 -13.58 -23.62 12.03
N LYS A 170 -13.59 -22.92 10.89
CA LYS A 170 -12.92 -23.39 9.68
C LYS A 170 -11.42 -23.32 9.83
N ASN A 171 -10.76 -24.45 9.53
CA ASN A 171 -9.32 -24.60 9.52
C ASN A 171 -8.84 -24.98 8.12
N PHE A 172 -7.63 -24.55 7.76
CA PHE A 172 -7.05 -24.72 6.44
C PHE A 172 -5.81 -25.62 6.55
N LYS A 173 -5.81 -26.71 5.80
CA LYS A 173 -4.69 -27.63 5.75
C LYS A 173 -3.64 -27.15 4.77
N THR A 174 -2.40 -27.03 5.23
CA THR A 174 -1.24 -26.68 4.42
C THR A 174 -0.04 -27.56 4.78
N ARG A 175 0.98 -27.57 3.91
CA ARG A 175 2.26 -28.17 4.24
C ARG A 175 2.84 -27.48 5.48
N ASN A 176 3.47 -28.25 6.36
CA ASN A 176 4.20 -27.70 7.50
C ASN A 176 5.54 -27.12 7.03
N LEU A 177 5.63 -25.78 6.99
CA LEU A 177 6.85 -25.07 6.56
C LEU A 177 7.91 -24.94 7.66
N LEU A 178 7.58 -25.33 8.89
CA LEU A 178 8.49 -25.28 10.04
C LEU A 178 9.27 -26.59 10.20
N THR A 179 8.92 -27.63 9.42
CA THR A 179 9.63 -28.91 9.38
C THR A 179 10.16 -29.18 7.97
N ASP A 180 11.20 -30.02 7.87
CA ASP A 180 11.77 -30.43 6.58
C ASP A 180 11.06 -31.64 5.96
N ALA A 181 10.09 -32.25 6.70
CA ALA A 181 9.35 -33.42 6.23
C ALA A 181 8.36 -33.06 5.12
N ALA A 182 8.55 -33.61 3.91
CA ALA A 182 7.77 -33.27 2.73
C ALA A 182 6.26 -33.56 2.87
N ASN A 183 5.91 -34.58 3.68
CA ASN A 183 4.52 -35.03 3.87
C ASN A 183 3.89 -34.51 5.18
N ASP A 184 4.61 -33.67 5.92
CA ASP A 184 4.06 -33.07 7.13
C ASP A 184 3.09 -31.93 6.79
N SER A 185 1.95 -31.91 7.46
CA SER A 185 0.91 -30.90 7.23
C SER A 185 0.26 -30.48 8.54
N VAL A 186 -0.14 -29.24 8.60
CA VAL A 186 -0.81 -28.62 9.74
C VAL A 186 -2.16 -28.05 9.33
N GLN A 187 -3.01 -27.80 10.31
CA GLN A 187 -4.25 -27.05 10.15
C GLN A 187 -4.12 -25.72 10.89
N THR A 188 -4.37 -24.63 10.17
CA THR A 188 -4.31 -23.27 10.73
C THR A 188 -5.69 -22.62 10.64
N GLY A 189 -6.13 -22.06 11.77
CA GLY A 189 -7.36 -21.27 11.85
C GLY A 189 -7.17 -19.80 11.49
N PRO A 190 -8.24 -19.05 11.25
CA PRO A 190 -8.17 -17.61 11.06
C PRO A 190 -7.72 -16.89 12.34
N PHE A 191 -6.96 -15.80 12.18
CA PHE A 191 -6.45 -15.00 13.31
C PHE A 191 -5.67 -15.82 14.36
N SER A 192 -5.02 -16.89 13.94
CA SER A 192 -4.25 -17.78 14.79
C SER A 192 -2.84 -18.00 14.24
N PRO A 193 -1.86 -18.30 15.10
CA PRO A 193 -0.54 -18.71 14.66
C PRO A 193 -0.58 -19.95 13.76
N PHE A 194 0.43 -20.08 12.91
CA PHE A 194 0.56 -21.24 12.01
C PHE A 194 0.51 -22.56 12.77
N GLY A 195 -0.29 -23.50 12.27
CA GLY A 195 -0.47 -24.82 12.88
C GLY A 195 -1.40 -24.82 14.10
N MET A 196 -2.04 -23.72 14.44
CA MET A 196 -3.01 -23.63 15.53
C MET A 196 -4.44 -23.57 14.97
N PRO A 197 -5.22 -24.66 15.11
CA PRO A 197 -6.61 -24.67 14.69
C PRO A 197 -7.49 -23.87 15.65
N VAL A 198 -8.63 -23.40 15.15
CA VAL A 198 -9.71 -22.77 15.93
C VAL A 198 -10.95 -23.67 15.97
N TYR A 199 -11.80 -23.45 16.97
CA TYR A 199 -13.05 -24.21 17.14
C TYR A 199 -14.28 -23.40 16.70
N PRO A 200 -15.38 -24.08 16.33
CA PRO A 200 -16.64 -23.38 16.02
C PRO A 200 -17.10 -22.50 17.16
N ASN A 201 -17.42 -21.23 16.80
CA ASN A 201 -17.87 -20.20 17.75
C ASN A 201 -16.81 -19.77 18.78
N GLU A 202 -15.55 -20.08 18.57
CA GLU A 202 -14.46 -19.57 19.40
C GLU A 202 -14.38 -18.03 19.31
N TYR A 203 -14.18 -17.40 20.47
CA TYR A 203 -13.99 -15.95 20.57
C TYR A 203 -12.50 -15.60 20.54
N ILE A 204 -12.14 -14.68 19.67
CA ILE A 204 -10.81 -14.11 19.58
C ILE A 204 -10.84 -12.67 20.04
N LYS A 205 -9.94 -12.33 20.96
CA LYS A 205 -9.86 -10.98 21.56
C LYS A 205 -9.39 -9.94 20.55
N GLY A 206 -9.98 -8.75 20.60
CA GLY A 206 -9.54 -7.58 19.85
C GLY A 206 -8.32 -6.89 20.47
N PHE A 207 -7.58 -6.17 19.61
CA PHE A 207 -6.38 -5.43 19.98
C PHE A 207 -6.45 -4.00 19.41
N VAL A 208 -5.87 -3.03 20.13
CA VAL A 208 -5.73 -1.66 19.63
C VAL A 208 -4.82 -1.63 18.39
N LYS A 209 -3.66 -2.31 18.45
CA LYS A 209 -2.75 -2.47 17.31
C LYS A 209 -3.24 -3.60 16.40
N ALA A 210 -4.45 -3.46 15.85
CA ALA A 210 -5.08 -4.46 15.01
C ALA A 210 -4.46 -4.49 13.61
N SER A 211 -4.48 -5.66 12.99
CA SER A 211 -4.17 -5.83 11.56
C SER A 211 -5.28 -5.23 10.70
N GLY A 212 -4.93 -4.71 9.52
CA GLY A 212 -5.90 -4.15 8.58
C GLY A 212 -6.70 -2.99 9.18
N SER A 213 -6.02 -2.02 9.77
CA SER A 213 -6.65 -0.95 10.54
C SER A 213 -6.11 0.43 10.21
N ILE A 214 -6.87 1.45 10.61
CA ILE A 214 -6.39 2.81 10.79
C ILE A 214 -6.24 3.06 12.28
N LEU A 215 -5.07 3.46 12.70
CA LEU A 215 -4.74 3.85 14.07
C LEU A 215 -4.64 5.38 14.18
N ARG A 216 -4.93 5.91 15.35
CA ARG A 216 -4.86 7.33 15.67
C ARG A 216 -4.09 7.54 16.97
N ALA A 217 -3.27 8.60 17.05
CA ALA A 217 -2.53 8.95 18.26
C ALA A 217 -2.25 10.47 18.31
N ASN A 218 -1.77 10.96 19.44
CA ASN A 218 -1.20 12.30 19.52
C ASN A 218 0.12 12.37 18.73
N PRO A 219 0.59 13.57 18.31
CA PRO A 219 1.85 13.74 17.57
C PRO A 219 3.12 13.27 18.30
N ASP A 220 3.04 13.04 19.60
CA ASP A 220 4.12 12.47 20.41
C ASP A 220 4.03 10.93 20.57
N GLY A 221 3.02 10.31 19.95
CA GLY A 221 2.76 8.87 20.01
C GLY A 221 1.88 8.43 21.17
N SER A 222 1.52 9.33 22.10
CA SER A 222 0.62 9.03 23.22
C SER A 222 -0.83 8.81 22.76
N GLU A 223 -1.66 8.26 23.63
CA GLU A 223 -3.09 7.99 23.38
C GLU A 223 -3.37 7.20 22.08
N LEU A 224 -2.55 6.17 21.81
CA LEU A 224 -2.76 5.30 20.66
C LEU A 224 -4.10 4.56 20.77
N GLU A 225 -4.95 4.72 19.75
CA GLU A 225 -6.27 4.12 19.69
C GLU A 225 -6.58 3.53 18.32
N LEU A 226 -7.50 2.58 18.28
CA LEU A 226 -8.07 2.02 17.06
C LEU A 226 -9.13 3.00 16.52
N PHE A 227 -8.92 3.52 15.30
CA PHE A 227 -9.87 4.42 14.65
C PHE A 227 -10.88 3.67 13.78
N ALA A 228 -10.39 2.73 12.95
CA ALA A 228 -11.20 1.86 12.09
C ALA A 228 -10.43 0.57 11.76
N TRP A 229 -11.12 -0.50 11.34
CA TRP A 229 -10.47 -1.77 11.02
C TRP A 229 -11.23 -2.60 9.98
N GLY A 230 -10.73 -3.78 9.63
CA GLY A 230 -11.33 -4.63 8.61
C GLY A 230 -10.95 -4.21 7.19
N LEU A 231 -9.89 -3.45 7.05
CA LEU A 231 -9.14 -3.19 5.83
C LEU A 231 -8.12 -4.32 5.62
N ARG A 232 -7.50 -4.43 4.42
CA ARG A 232 -6.39 -5.37 4.21
C ARG A 232 -5.05 -4.64 4.28
N ASN A 233 -4.82 -3.71 3.38
CA ASN A 233 -3.64 -2.86 3.42
C ASN A 233 -4.01 -1.43 3.06
N PRO A 234 -4.39 -0.60 4.04
CA PRO A 234 -4.66 0.83 3.85
C PRO A 234 -3.34 1.58 3.62
N PHE A 235 -2.83 1.54 2.38
CA PHE A 235 -1.50 2.05 2.04
C PHE A 235 -1.48 3.57 1.96
N GLY A 236 -2.22 4.16 1.02
CA GLY A 236 -2.43 5.60 0.93
C GLY A 236 -3.50 6.05 1.91
N ILE A 237 -3.24 7.14 2.62
CA ILE A 237 -4.17 7.75 3.56
C ILE A 237 -4.04 9.26 3.47
N LYS A 238 -5.17 9.98 3.40
CA LYS A 238 -5.18 11.44 3.29
C LYS A 238 -6.51 12.03 3.78
N PHE A 239 -6.46 13.18 4.41
CA PHE A 239 -7.64 14.01 4.65
C PHE A 239 -7.94 14.88 3.43
N ASP A 240 -9.22 15.04 3.11
CA ASP A 240 -9.66 16.09 2.22
C ASP A 240 -9.78 17.45 2.96
N ARG A 241 -10.11 18.51 2.24
CA ARG A 241 -10.29 19.85 2.83
C ARG A 241 -11.46 19.95 3.81
N PHE A 242 -12.37 18.98 3.80
CA PHE A 242 -13.52 18.90 4.72
C PHE A 242 -13.21 18.06 5.95
N ASN A 243 -11.92 17.70 6.16
CA ASN A 243 -11.46 16.82 7.22
C ASN A 243 -12.10 15.42 7.17
N GLN A 244 -12.42 14.94 5.98
CA GLN A 244 -12.84 13.57 5.76
C GLN A 244 -11.62 12.72 5.42
N LEU A 245 -11.45 11.60 6.11
CA LEU A 245 -10.32 10.71 5.91
C LEU A 245 -10.63 9.69 4.82
N PHE A 246 -9.73 9.56 3.86
CA PHE A 246 -9.82 8.55 2.81
C PHE A 246 -8.58 7.63 2.85
N CYS A 247 -8.75 6.40 2.34
CA CYS A 247 -7.62 5.51 2.11
C CYS A 247 -7.76 4.72 0.80
N SER A 248 -6.62 4.39 0.20
CA SER A 248 -6.50 3.31 -0.76
C SER A 248 -6.30 1.99 0.01
N ASN A 249 -7.04 0.95 -0.35
CA ASN A 249 -7.00 -0.34 0.32
C ASN A 249 -6.82 -1.46 -0.71
N HIS A 250 -5.78 -2.26 -0.57
CA HIS A 250 -5.49 -3.33 -1.52
C HIS A 250 -6.47 -4.50 -1.41
N GLY A 251 -6.87 -5.04 -2.55
CA GLY A 251 -7.65 -6.28 -2.66
C GLY A 251 -6.85 -7.51 -2.26
N MET A 252 -7.56 -8.64 -2.09
CA MET A 252 -6.97 -9.94 -1.79
C MET A 252 -6.41 -10.60 -3.05
N ASP A 253 -5.47 -11.52 -2.87
CA ASP A 253 -4.74 -12.21 -3.94
C ASP A 253 -5.20 -13.66 -4.12
N VAL A 254 -4.87 -14.24 -5.29
CA VAL A 254 -5.09 -15.66 -5.58
C VAL A 254 -3.88 -16.46 -5.08
N ARG A 255 -3.63 -16.43 -3.76
CA ARG A 255 -2.50 -17.13 -3.12
C ARG A 255 -2.87 -17.62 -1.72
N GLY A 256 -2.06 -18.53 -1.20
CA GLY A 256 -2.17 -19.05 0.17
C GLY A 256 -3.31 -20.04 0.38
N SER A 257 -3.60 -20.25 1.65
CA SER A 257 -4.55 -21.27 2.11
C SER A 257 -6.01 -20.96 1.77
N ARG A 258 -6.34 -19.68 1.59
CA ARG A 258 -7.69 -19.19 1.29
C ARG A 258 -7.61 -18.13 0.18
N PRO A 259 -7.30 -18.53 -1.07
CA PRO A 259 -7.18 -17.61 -2.20
C PRO A 259 -8.53 -16.97 -2.55
N VAL A 260 -8.50 -15.71 -2.99
CA VAL A 260 -9.67 -14.95 -3.45
C VAL A 260 -9.35 -14.37 -4.82
N ALA A 261 -10.18 -14.69 -5.83
CA ALA A 261 -10.03 -14.15 -7.18
C ALA A 261 -10.73 -12.80 -7.31
N GLU A 262 -10.34 -12.03 -8.32
CA GLU A 262 -11.03 -10.80 -8.76
C GLU A 262 -11.34 -9.81 -7.62
N SER A 263 -10.57 -9.84 -6.53
CA SER A 263 -10.70 -8.90 -5.42
C SER A 263 -10.14 -7.54 -5.84
N PRO A 264 -10.99 -6.51 -5.96
CA PRO A 264 -10.55 -5.21 -6.44
C PRO A 264 -9.82 -4.45 -5.34
N ASP A 265 -8.96 -3.51 -5.73
CA ASP A 265 -8.53 -2.46 -4.83
C ASP A 265 -9.64 -1.45 -4.63
N GLU A 266 -9.64 -0.78 -3.50
CA GLU A 266 -10.73 0.07 -3.05
C GLU A 266 -10.26 1.47 -2.69
N PHE A 267 -11.08 2.47 -2.97
CA PHE A 267 -10.94 3.80 -2.41
C PHE A 267 -12.07 4.00 -1.39
N GLN A 268 -11.69 4.13 -0.10
CA GLN A 268 -12.62 4.12 1.03
C GLN A 268 -12.68 5.49 1.71
N TRP A 269 -13.87 5.94 2.08
CA TRP A 269 -14.07 6.98 3.08
C TRP A 269 -14.01 6.36 4.47
N VAL A 270 -12.99 6.72 5.24
CA VAL A 270 -12.72 6.12 6.55
C VAL A 270 -13.44 6.89 7.67
N ARG A 271 -14.24 6.19 8.46
CA ARG A 271 -15.01 6.74 9.58
C ARG A 271 -14.68 6.00 10.86
N GLN A 272 -14.67 6.71 11.98
CA GLN A 272 -14.39 6.16 13.30
C GLN A 272 -15.35 5.02 13.65
N GLY A 273 -14.82 3.95 14.26
CA GLY A 273 -15.58 2.80 14.73
C GLY A 273 -16.07 1.84 13.65
N MET A 274 -15.81 2.12 12.36
CA MET A 274 -16.27 1.26 11.26
C MET A 274 -15.37 0.05 11.05
N TRP A 275 -16.01 -1.06 10.65
CA TRP A 275 -15.37 -2.25 10.10
C TRP A 275 -15.59 -2.30 8.58
N TYR A 276 -14.51 -2.51 7.80
CA TYR A 276 -14.51 -2.41 6.34
C TYR A 276 -14.58 -3.77 5.62
N GLY A 277 -14.77 -4.86 6.35
CA GLY A 277 -15.17 -6.14 5.77
C GLY A 277 -14.10 -7.22 5.71
N TRP A 278 -12.82 -6.88 5.64
CA TRP A 278 -11.78 -7.91 5.63
C TRP A 278 -11.83 -8.77 6.91
N PRO A 279 -11.69 -10.11 6.81
CA PRO A 279 -11.32 -10.90 5.61
C PRO A 279 -12.51 -11.48 4.83
N ASP A 280 -13.75 -11.13 5.17
CA ASP A 280 -14.94 -11.78 4.65
C ASP A 280 -15.68 -10.99 3.54
N TYR A 281 -15.27 -9.74 3.32
CA TYR A 281 -15.78 -8.87 2.25
C TYR A 281 -14.63 -8.22 1.48
N THR A 282 -14.88 -7.91 0.21
CA THR A 282 -14.02 -7.14 -0.69
C THR A 282 -14.85 -6.49 -1.79
N GLY A 283 -14.48 -5.28 -2.23
CA GLY A 283 -15.27 -4.52 -3.21
C GLY A 283 -16.69 -4.21 -2.78
N GLY A 284 -16.96 -4.21 -1.47
CA GLY A 284 -18.32 -4.07 -0.92
C GLY A 284 -19.20 -5.30 -1.05
N LEU A 285 -18.66 -6.46 -1.45
CA LEU A 285 -19.35 -7.74 -1.64
C LEU A 285 -18.77 -8.82 -0.72
N PRO A 286 -19.59 -9.81 -0.29
CA PRO A 286 -19.10 -10.95 0.48
C PRO A 286 -18.21 -11.85 -0.39
N VAL A 287 -17.15 -12.41 0.18
CA VAL A 287 -16.24 -13.34 -0.52
C VAL A 287 -16.94 -14.62 -1.01
N THR A 288 -18.13 -14.89 -0.53
CA THR A 288 -18.99 -15.98 -1.01
C THR A 288 -19.65 -15.69 -2.36
N ASN A 289 -19.53 -14.46 -2.88
CA ASN A 289 -20.00 -14.14 -4.22
C ASN A 289 -19.21 -14.99 -5.24
N PRO A 290 -19.89 -15.62 -6.22
CA PRO A 290 -19.24 -16.51 -7.21
C PRO A 290 -18.08 -15.88 -7.99
N MET A 291 -18.06 -14.55 -8.19
CA MET A 291 -16.98 -13.86 -8.87
C MET A 291 -15.61 -14.01 -8.18
N PHE A 292 -15.61 -14.23 -6.87
CA PHE A 292 -14.40 -14.35 -6.06
C PHE A 292 -13.85 -15.79 -5.99
N LYS A 293 -14.47 -16.73 -6.74
CA LYS A 293 -14.01 -18.11 -6.80
C LYS A 293 -12.77 -18.23 -7.70
N PRO A 294 -11.61 -18.62 -7.18
CA PRO A 294 -10.46 -18.86 -8.03
C PRO A 294 -10.67 -20.09 -8.93
N GLU A 295 -10.09 -20.04 -10.11
CA GLU A 295 -10.14 -21.15 -11.05
C GLU A 295 -9.51 -22.42 -10.44
N GLY A 296 -10.19 -23.56 -10.57
CA GLY A 296 -9.73 -24.84 -10.01
C GLY A 296 -9.69 -24.93 -8.48
N LYS A 297 -10.16 -23.91 -7.76
CA LYS A 297 -10.19 -23.90 -6.29
C LYS A 297 -11.63 -23.86 -5.75
N LYS A 298 -11.76 -24.04 -4.43
CA LYS A 298 -13.05 -23.91 -3.75
C LYS A 298 -13.45 -22.43 -3.60
N GLN A 299 -14.76 -22.19 -3.61
CA GLN A 299 -15.31 -20.88 -3.25
C GLN A 299 -14.84 -20.47 -1.85
N PRO A 300 -14.31 -19.26 -1.66
CA PRO A 300 -14.06 -18.73 -0.32
C PRO A 300 -15.36 -18.68 0.50
N THR A 301 -15.23 -18.96 1.78
CA THR A 301 -16.36 -18.92 2.73
C THR A 301 -16.03 -17.96 3.87
N PHE A 302 -17.02 -17.54 4.62
CA PHE A 302 -16.81 -16.70 5.78
C PHE A 302 -15.95 -17.38 6.85
N LEU A 303 -15.09 -16.58 7.47
CA LEU A 303 -14.28 -16.96 8.63
C LEU A 303 -14.94 -16.56 9.94
N LEU A 304 -15.75 -15.48 9.92
CA LEU A 304 -16.46 -15.00 11.08
C LEU A 304 -17.89 -15.59 11.11
N THR A 305 -18.32 -16.07 12.27
CA THR A 305 -19.70 -16.54 12.49
C THR A 305 -20.68 -15.37 12.45
N ARG A 306 -20.25 -14.24 13.00
CA ARG A 306 -21.01 -12.98 13.02
C ARG A 306 -20.10 -11.83 12.69
N HIS A 307 -20.49 -11.02 11.70
CA HIS A 307 -19.77 -9.81 11.35
C HIS A 307 -20.08 -8.67 12.33
N PRO A 308 -19.11 -7.81 12.67
CA PRO A 308 -19.31 -6.67 13.57
C PRO A 308 -20.44 -5.74 13.10
N MET A 309 -20.51 -5.53 11.79
CA MET A 309 -21.54 -4.75 11.10
C MET A 309 -21.52 -5.07 9.60
N THR A 310 -22.49 -4.58 8.84
CA THR A 310 -22.40 -4.56 7.37
C THR A 310 -21.33 -3.54 6.97
N PRO A 311 -20.28 -3.95 6.22
CA PRO A 311 -19.24 -3.01 5.82
C PRO A 311 -19.78 -1.96 4.85
N PRO A 312 -19.28 -0.72 4.90
CA PRO A 312 -19.65 0.31 3.94
C PRO A 312 -19.16 -0.07 2.55
N LYS A 313 -19.89 0.36 1.52
CA LYS A 313 -19.41 0.23 0.14
C LYS A 313 -18.25 1.19 -0.09
N PRO A 314 -17.21 0.78 -0.85
CA PRO A 314 -16.15 1.69 -1.28
C PRO A 314 -16.72 2.81 -2.17
N ILE A 315 -16.06 3.97 -2.13
CA ILE A 315 -16.36 5.11 -3.01
C ILE A 315 -16.06 4.73 -4.47
N ALA A 316 -14.94 4.04 -4.70
CA ALA A 316 -14.55 3.52 -5.99
C ALA A 316 -13.85 2.17 -5.83
N VAL A 317 -13.94 1.33 -6.87
CA VAL A 317 -13.22 0.07 -6.98
C VAL A 317 -12.38 0.07 -8.25
N PHE A 318 -11.16 -0.41 -8.14
CA PHE A 318 -10.21 -0.52 -9.23
C PHE A 318 -10.15 -1.94 -9.77
N THR A 319 -9.54 -2.11 -10.93
CA THR A 319 -9.21 -3.44 -11.43
C THR A 319 -8.39 -4.21 -10.39
N SER A 320 -8.70 -5.49 -10.21
CA SER A 320 -7.94 -6.37 -9.30
C SER A 320 -6.45 -6.31 -9.65
N HIS A 321 -5.62 -6.27 -8.63
CA HIS A 321 -4.16 -6.18 -8.75
C HIS A 321 -3.62 -4.84 -9.33
N SER A 322 -4.41 -3.77 -9.37
CA SER A 322 -3.89 -2.41 -9.72
C SER A 322 -2.85 -1.91 -8.73
N ALA A 323 -2.89 -2.40 -7.50
CA ALA A 323 -2.06 -1.99 -6.37
C ALA A 323 -2.11 -0.47 -6.18
N THR A 324 -3.27 0.02 -5.75
CA THR A 324 -3.51 1.45 -5.52
C THR A 324 -2.74 1.94 -4.30
N MET A 325 -1.87 2.92 -4.48
CA MET A 325 -0.90 3.39 -3.49
C MET A 325 -1.24 4.77 -2.92
N GLY A 326 -0.25 5.64 -2.83
CA GLY A 326 -0.41 7.02 -2.36
C GLY A 326 -1.26 7.88 -3.28
N PHE A 327 -1.93 8.85 -2.70
CA PHE A 327 -2.79 9.80 -3.43
C PHE A 327 -2.81 11.15 -2.75
N ASP A 328 -3.22 12.17 -3.50
CA ASP A 328 -3.49 13.50 -2.99
C ASP A 328 -4.72 14.13 -3.68
N PHE A 329 -5.29 15.12 -3.05
CA PHE A 329 -6.45 15.87 -3.58
C PHE A 329 -6.01 17.14 -4.30
N ASN A 330 -6.57 17.38 -5.47
CA ASN A 330 -6.41 18.66 -6.14
C ASN A 330 -7.35 19.72 -5.55
N TYR A 331 -6.78 20.82 -5.07
CA TYR A 331 -7.52 21.99 -4.60
C TYR A 331 -7.26 23.23 -5.46
N ASN A 332 -6.37 23.14 -6.45
CA ASN A 332 -6.06 24.23 -7.38
C ASN A 332 -6.92 24.14 -8.64
N PRO A 333 -7.89 25.05 -8.85
CA PRO A 333 -8.73 25.03 -10.05
C PRO A 333 -7.95 25.26 -11.33
N SER A 334 -6.78 25.90 -11.26
CA SER A 334 -5.90 26.09 -12.42
C SER A 334 -5.27 24.79 -12.89
N PHE A 335 -5.08 23.80 -11.99
CA PHE A 335 -4.60 22.47 -12.37
C PHE A 335 -5.71 21.64 -13.01
N GLY A 336 -6.90 21.63 -12.44
CA GLY A 336 -8.01 20.82 -12.94
C GLY A 336 -9.20 20.79 -11.97
N PRO A 337 -10.14 19.84 -12.15
CA PRO A 337 -11.27 19.71 -11.25
C PRO A 337 -10.84 19.59 -9.79
N THR A 338 -11.43 20.43 -8.93
CA THR A 338 -11.12 20.42 -7.49
C THR A 338 -11.90 19.34 -6.75
N ASN A 339 -11.36 18.91 -5.59
CA ASN A 339 -11.91 17.83 -4.75
C ASN A 339 -11.89 16.46 -5.42
N GLU A 340 -11.10 16.27 -6.44
CA GLU A 340 -10.81 14.95 -7.01
C GLU A 340 -9.49 14.44 -6.45
N ALA A 341 -9.44 13.15 -6.15
CA ALA A 341 -8.21 12.48 -5.74
C ALA A 341 -7.43 12.01 -6.97
N TYR A 342 -6.11 12.19 -6.95
CA TYR A 342 -5.18 11.65 -7.93
C TYR A 342 -4.39 10.56 -7.24
N ILE A 343 -4.49 9.31 -7.74
CA ILE A 343 -3.97 8.11 -7.10
C ILE A 343 -2.97 7.38 -7.98
N ALA A 344 -1.87 6.95 -7.38
CA ALA A 344 -0.88 6.10 -8.02
C ALA A 344 -1.39 4.64 -8.05
N GLU A 345 -1.34 4.00 -9.22
CA GLU A 345 -1.54 2.56 -9.41
C GLU A 345 -0.17 1.95 -9.72
N PHE A 346 0.38 1.24 -8.76
CA PHE A 346 1.73 0.65 -8.82
C PHE A 346 1.84 -0.45 -9.88
N GLY A 347 0.75 -1.18 -10.06
CA GLY A 347 0.65 -2.23 -11.04
C GLY A 347 0.85 -3.63 -10.49
N SER A 348 0.37 -4.59 -11.25
CA SER A 348 0.30 -5.99 -10.86
C SER A 348 1.68 -6.60 -10.59
N GLU A 349 1.73 -7.44 -9.58
CA GLU A 349 2.86 -8.31 -9.24
C GLU A 349 2.60 -9.76 -9.69
N ALA A 350 1.89 -9.92 -10.83
CA ALA A 350 1.69 -11.21 -11.47
C ALA A 350 3.06 -11.85 -11.83
N PRO A 351 3.18 -13.18 -11.79
CA PRO A 351 2.13 -14.18 -11.55
C PRO A 351 1.90 -14.54 -10.06
N GLU A 352 2.67 -13.99 -9.12
CA GLU A 352 2.69 -14.42 -7.72
C GLU A 352 1.37 -14.10 -7.00
N THR A 353 0.75 -12.97 -7.33
CA THR A 353 -0.51 -12.53 -6.70
C THR A 353 -1.77 -13.02 -7.42
N THR A 354 -1.63 -13.56 -8.62
CA THR A 354 -2.74 -13.84 -9.54
C THR A 354 -3.02 -15.33 -9.77
N GLY A 355 -2.38 -16.21 -8.98
CA GLY A 355 -2.50 -17.66 -9.15
C GLY A 355 -1.86 -18.16 -10.45
N GLY A 356 -0.80 -17.49 -10.92
CA GLY A 356 -0.04 -17.87 -12.11
C GLY A 356 -0.48 -17.17 -13.41
N LYS A 357 -1.54 -16.37 -13.37
CA LYS A 357 -2.01 -15.63 -14.57
C LYS A 357 -1.19 -14.36 -14.76
N LEU A 358 -0.86 -14.02 -16.02
CA LEU A 358 -0.28 -12.72 -16.35
C LEU A 358 -1.39 -11.67 -16.50
N THR A 359 -1.11 -10.45 -16.08
CA THR A 359 -2.03 -9.31 -16.14
C THR A 359 -1.32 -8.09 -16.73
N PRO A 360 -0.94 -8.15 -18.02
CA PRO A 360 -0.19 -7.06 -18.65
C PRO A 360 -0.99 -5.76 -18.62
N GLY A 361 -0.33 -4.66 -18.30
CA GLY A 361 -0.92 -3.32 -18.31
C GLY A 361 -1.92 -3.00 -17.18
N VAL A 362 -2.08 -3.88 -16.19
CA VAL A 362 -2.91 -3.57 -15.01
C VAL A 362 -2.13 -2.66 -14.08
N GLY A 363 -2.66 -1.47 -13.80
CA GLY A 363 -2.01 -0.42 -13.03
C GLY A 363 -0.98 0.37 -13.85
N HIS A 364 0.20 0.65 -13.32
CA HIS A 364 1.32 1.38 -13.96
C HIS A 364 0.93 2.78 -14.46
N ARG A 365 0.08 3.48 -13.71
CA ARG A 365 -0.49 4.78 -14.12
C ARG A 365 -0.88 5.63 -12.92
N VAL A 366 -1.26 6.86 -13.19
CA VAL A 366 -1.98 7.70 -12.22
C VAL A 366 -3.41 7.86 -12.72
N SER A 367 -4.36 7.58 -11.86
CA SER A 367 -5.79 7.78 -12.11
C SER A 367 -6.35 8.92 -11.28
N ARG A 368 -7.46 9.49 -11.74
CA ARG A 368 -8.23 10.52 -11.08
C ARG A 368 -9.57 9.96 -10.64
N ILE A 369 -9.97 10.21 -9.41
CA ILE A 369 -11.22 9.76 -8.80
C ILE A 369 -12.08 10.97 -8.51
N ASN A 370 -13.29 10.99 -9.04
CA ASN A 370 -14.33 11.89 -8.57
C ASN A 370 -14.96 11.29 -7.31
N THR A 371 -14.70 11.89 -6.14
CA THR A 371 -15.12 11.34 -4.85
C THR A 371 -16.61 11.34 -4.62
N SER A 372 -17.38 12.17 -5.36
CA SER A 372 -18.84 12.22 -5.25
C SER A 372 -19.53 11.12 -6.05
N THR A 373 -18.94 10.70 -7.18
CA THR A 373 -19.56 9.72 -8.10
C THR A 373 -18.85 8.37 -8.12
N GLY A 374 -17.65 8.28 -7.56
CA GLY A 374 -16.78 7.10 -7.64
C GLY A 374 -16.16 6.88 -9.04
N LYS A 375 -16.35 7.81 -9.99
CA LYS A 375 -15.82 7.64 -11.35
C LYS A 375 -14.31 7.74 -11.35
N ILE A 376 -13.65 6.70 -11.89
CA ILE A 376 -12.22 6.63 -12.13
C ILE A 376 -11.93 7.00 -13.58
N THR A 377 -10.89 7.82 -13.80
CA THR A 377 -10.42 8.20 -15.14
C THR A 377 -8.90 8.18 -15.15
N ALA A 378 -8.27 7.54 -16.14
CA ALA A 378 -6.81 7.59 -16.27
C ALA A 378 -6.36 9.04 -16.49
N PHE A 379 -5.28 9.46 -15.80
CA PHE A 379 -4.72 10.79 -15.89
C PHE A 379 -3.33 10.77 -16.54
N ALA A 380 -2.40 9.96 -16.07
CA ALA A 380 -1.10 9.76 -16.69
C ALA A 380 -0.90 8.25 -16.95
N ILE A 381 -0.72 7.89 -18.21
CA ILE A 381 -0.58 6.49 -18.63
C ILE A 381 0.38 6.39 -19.80
N ASN A 382 1.18 5.32 -19.85
CA ASN A 382 2.03 5.06 -21.00
C ASN A 382 1.21 4.79 -22.27
N SER A 383 1.67 5.27 -23.39
CA SER A 383 1.01 5.08 -24.71
C SER A 383 0.87 3.62 -25.09
N SER A 384 1.78 2.77 -24.64
CA SER A 384 1.77 1.31 -24.83
C SER A 384 0.76 0.60 -23.93
N GLY A 385 0.32 1.23 -22.82
CA GLY A 385 -0.41 0.58 -21.73
C GLY A 385 0.44 -0.34 -20.87
N LEU A 386 1.76 -0.46 -21.13
CA LEU A 386 2.69 -1.30 -20.41
C LEU A 386 3.68 -0.48 -19.58
N PRO A 387 4.28 -1.02 -18.51
CA PRO A 387 5.31 -0.34 -17.75
C PRO A 387 6.58 -0.12 -18.60
N ALA A 388 7.40 0.86 -18.22
CA ALA A 388 8.62 1.21 -18.93
C ALA A 388 9.58 0.02 -19.14
N SER A 389 9.69 -0.87 -18.15
CA SER A 389 10.53 -2.08 -18.22
C SER A 389 10.11 -3.09 -19.31
N GLN A 390 8.87 -3.02 -19.78
CA GLN A 390 8.33 -3.87 -20.83
C GLN A 390 8.29 -3.19 -22.22
N THR A 391 8.89 -2.02 -22.34
CA THR A 391 9.00 -1.23 -23.57
C THR A 391 10.47 -0.89 -23.84
N ASP A 392 10.76 0.35 -24.22
CA ASP A 392 12.10 0.86 -24.47
C ASP A 392 12.76 1.53 -23.23
N GLY A 393 12.18 1.36 -22.06
CA GLY A 393 12.62 1.95 -20.82
C GLY A 393 12.05 3.35 -20.54
N SER A 394 11.18 3.86 -21.42
CA SER A 394 10.56 5.19 -21.29
C SER A 394 9.20 5.14 -20.62
N GLY A 395 8.83 6.21 -19.94
CA GLY A 395 7.51 6.37 -19.33
C GLY A 395 7.45 5.98 -17.86
N LEU A 396 6.23 5.77 -17.36
CA LEU A 396 5.95 5.34 -16.00
C LEU A 396 6.30 3.87 -15.83
N GLU A 397 6.82 3.52 -14.66
CA GLU A 397 7.08 2.12 -14.29
C GLU A 397 6.10 1.67 -13.21
N ARG A 398 6.29 2.15 -11.98
CA ARG A 398 5.50 1.80 -10.80
C ARG A 398 5.20 3.05 -9.97
N PRO A 399 4.23 3.87 -10.39
CA PRO A 399 3.79 5.01 -9.59
C PRO A 399 3.37 4.56 -8.19
N ILE A 400 3.96 5.18 -7.16
CA ILE A 400 3.71 4.77 -5.77
C ILE A 400 3.16 5.90 -4.91
N ASP A 401 3.36 7.15 -5.31
CA ASP A 401 2.83 8.28 -4.57
C ASP A 401 2.50 9.45 -5.50
N VAL A 402 1.50 10.23 -5.11
CA VAL A 402 1.11 11.49 -5.75
C VAL A 402 1.02 12.56 -4.69
N VAL A 403 1.63 13.72 -4.96
CA VAL A 403 1.63 14.88 -4.05
C VAL A 403 1.43 16.17 -4.85
N PHE A 404 0.50 17.00 -4.43
CA PHE A 404 0.35 18.35 -4.98
C PHE A 404 1.27 19.34 -4.27
N GLY A 405 1.97 20.14 -5.06
CA GLY A 405 2.81 21.24 -4.58
C GLY A 405 2.02 22.52 -4.34
N TYR A 406 2.64 23.45 -3.62
CA TYR A 406 2.00 24.73 -3.24
C TYR A 406 1.76 25.67 -4.45
N ASN A 407 2.50 25.50 -5.55
CA ASN A 407 2.34 26.30 -6.77
C ASN A 407 1.35 25.67 -7.77
N GLY A 408 0.69 24.57 -7.37
CA GLY A 408 -0.31 23.87 -8.16
C GLY A 408 0.24 22.82 -9.12
N GLU A 409 1.52 22.50 -9.03
CA GLU A 409 2.14 21.35 -9.68
C GLU A 409 1.76 20.04 -8.97
N MET A 410 1.82 18.94 -9.71
CA MET A 410 1.65 17.59 -9.14
C MET A 410 2.95 16.81 -9.32
N TYR A 411 3.39 16.15 -8.25
CA TYR A 411 4.51 15.22 -8.28
C TYR A 411 4.02 13.79 -8.30
N ILE A 412 4.69 12.92 -9.08
CA ILE A 412 4.48 11.48 -9.13
C ILE A 412 5.79 10.82 -8.73
N VAL A 413 5.78 10.05 -7.66
CA VAL A 413 6.90 9.20 -7.26
C VAL A 413 6.77 7.88 -8.00
N ASP A 414 7.76 7.54 -8.81
CA ASP A 414 7.85 6.29 -9.57
C ASP A 414 8.94 5.41 -8.95
N PHE A 415 8.54 4.26 -8.40
CA PHE A 415 9.38 3.40 -7.55
C PHE A 415 10.56 2.76 -8.29
N GLY A 416 10.39 2.52 -9.59
CA GLY A 416 11.42 1.91 -10.43
C GLY A 416 11.18 0.44 -10.75
N TYR A 417 12.17 -0.20 -11.35
CA TYR A 417 12.10 -1.53 -11.94
C TYR A 417 12.10 -2.66 -10.90
N ARG A 418 11.18 -3.59 -11.04
CA ARG A 418 11.28 -4.90 -10.42
C ARG A 418 12.32 -5.75 -11.17
N LYS A 419 13.03 -6.62 -10.47
CA LYS A 419 13.93 -7.60 -11.10
C LYS A 419 13.16 -8.48 -12.09
N PRO A 420 13.78 -8.90 -13.21
CA PRO A 420 13.16 -9.80 -14.16
C PRO A 420 12.76 -11.14 -13.51
N PRO A 421 11.69 -11.80 -13.98
CA PRO A 421 11.35 -13.14 -13.56
C PRO A 421 12.53 -14.10 -13.68
N GLY A 422 12.80 -14.90 -12.66
CA GLY A 422 13.91 -15.85 -12.61
C GLY A 422 15.26 -15.27 -12.18
N SER A 423 15.39 -13.94 -11.97
CA SER A 423 16.61 -13.30 -11.44
C SER A 423 16.60 -13.07 -9.94
N GLY A 424 15.63 -13.66 -9.24
CA GLY A 424 15.36 -13.45 -7.81
C GLY A 424 14.34 -12.35 -7.54
N GLU A 425 13.87 -12.28 -6.31
CA GLU A 425 12.92 -11.26 -5.87
C GLU A 425 13.58 -9.89 -5.68
N GLY A 426 12.76 -8.84 -5.72
CA GLY A 426 13.16 -7.46 -5.39
C GLY A 426 13.20 -6.51 -6.59
N TYR A 427 13.91 -5.40 -6.41
CA TYR A 427 13.92 -4.27 -7.34
C TYR A 427 15.34 -3.93 -7.78
N LEU A 428 15.47 -3.13 -8.87
CA LEU A 428 16.76 -2.65 -9.36
C LEU A 428 17.07 -1.27 -8.79
N PRO A 429 18.29 -1.03 -8.31
CA PRO A 429 18.72 0.29 -7.83
C PRO A 429 18.73 1.33 -8.96
N ASN A 430 18.61 2.60 -8.60
CA ASN A 430 18.78 3.74 -9.51
C ASN A 430 17.83 3.73 -10.73
N THR A 431 16.61 3.20 -10.55
CA THR A 431 15.59 3.17 -11.61
C THR A 431 14.33 3.96 -11.26
N GLY A 432 14.23 4.48 -10.05
CA GLY A 432 13.15 5.34 -9.60
C GLY A 432 13.27 6.76 -10.16
N VAL A 433 12.14 7.43 -10.26
CA VAL A 433 12.01 8.78 -10.85
C VAL A 433 11.01 9.61 -10.03
N LEU A 434 11.32 10.88 -9.85
CA LEU A 434 10.34 11.88 -9.45
C LEU A 434 9.90 12.67 -10.67
N TRP A 435 8.64 12.51 -11.06
CA TRP A 435 8.03 13.26 -12.14
C TRP A 435 7.30 14.49 -11.60
N LYS A 436 7.29 15.58 -12.37
CA LYS A 436 6.48 16.77 -12.12
C LYS A 436 5.53 17.01 -13.27
N VAL A 437 4.24 17.19 -12.95
CA VAL A 437 3.19 17.53 -13.91
C VAL A 437 2.72 18.96 -13.64
N THR A 438 2.64 19.76 -14.70
CA THR A 438 2.11 21.13 -14.66
C THR A 438 1.02 21.31 -15.71
N LYS A 439 0.05 22.16 -15.40
CA LYS A 439 -0.92 22.63 -16.39
C LYS A 439 -0.30 23.81 -17.15
N GLN A 440 -0.32 23.75 -18.47
CA GLN A 440 0.07 24.88 -19.32
C GLN A 440 -1.07 25.90 -19.36
N SER A 441 -0.73 27.15 -19.20
CA SER A 441 -1.66 28.29 -19.30
C SER A 441 -2.20 28.47 -20.72
#